data_f8c56abfc9065737ed7f7648c5fc822c
#
_entry.id   f8c56abfc9065737ed7f7648c5fc822c
#
_cell.length_a   1.000
_cell.length_b   1.000
_cell.length_c   1.000
_cell.angle_alpha   90.00
_cell.angle_beta   90.00
_cell.angle_gamma   90.00
#
_symmetry.space_group_name_H-M   'P 1'
#
loop_
_entity.id
_entity.type
_entity.pdbx_description
1 polymer ?
#
loop_
_entity_poly.entity_id
_entity_poly.type
_entity_poly.pdbx_seq_one_letter_code
_entity_poly.pdbx_strand_id
1 'polypeptide(L)'
;MNLSPINQTNLFSLDNYLLEFVELYKKKRLPTKILLSGDKGLGKSTLAFHLINYILSINEEHPYIVKESKINPDNKSYKLAINGSNPNLLLVDTLSEKKNIDINQIRELINNLNKSSFNNKERFIIIDNIETLNISSINALLKILEEPPSNTYFILINNDRFILPTLNSRCINFKISLDHKTSISVVSKILNDDIMKFINKDLINYFLTPGQIYHLIEFFKIQKCDLKDHDLKSFLKLVIKDNLYKKNTLIKNMIFEYFEFYFRTKVKLTKSSTFEYYDYFLRRINDTKKFNLDEESLFVEFDYKILNG
;
A
#
# COMPACT_ATOMS: atom_id res chain seq x y z
N MET A 1 -14.38 8.77 -4.67
CA MET A 1 -13.29 9.61 -4.12
C MET A 1 -11.97 9.13 -4.72
N ASN A 2 -11.12 10.00 -5.23
CA ASN A 2 -9.84 9.56 -5.77
C ASN A 2 -8.83 9.38 -4.61
N LEU A 3 -8.51 8.13 -4.25
CA LEU A 3 -7.54 7.81 -3.20
C LEU A 3 -6.08 7.77 -3.70
N SER A 4 -5.78 8.33 -4.88
CA SER A 4 -4.38 8.47 -5.28
C SER A 4 -3.60 9.18 -4.17
N PRO A 5 -2.48 8.63 -3.69
CA PRO A 5 -1.73 9.17 -2.55
C PRO A 5 -1.36 10.66 -2.71
N ILE A 6 -1.04 11.07 -3.94
CA ILE A 6 -0.67 12.45 -4.27
C ILE A 6 -1.83 13.45 -4.08
N ASN A 7 -3.09 12.98 -4.18
CA ASN A 7 -4.28 13.83 -4.04
C ASN A 7 -4.79 13.93 -2.60
N GLN A 8 -4.20 13.15 -1.68
CA GLN A 8 -4.62 13.16 -0.27
C GLN A 8 -4.04 14.38 0.44
N THR A 9 -4.92 15.28 0.87
CA THR A 9 -4.51 16.47 1.63
C THR A 9 -4.46 16.23 3.13
N ASN A 10 -5.10 15.18 3.65
CA ASN A 10 -5.09 14.81 5.06
C ASN A 10 -4.26 13.53 5.26
N LEU A 11 -3.38 13.56 6.26
CA LEU A 11 -2.65 12.38 6.71
C LEU A 11 -3.37 11.81 7.94
N PHE A 12 -3.84 10.57 7.85
CA PHE A 12 -4.56 9.93 8.96
C PHE A 12 -3.67 8.94 9.71
N SER A 13 -3.51 9.16 11.01
CA SER A 13 -2.86 8.23 11.96
C SER A 13 -1.39 7.88 11.64
N LEU A 14 -0.75 8.61 10.76
CA LEU A 14 0.69 8.54 10.47
C LEU A 14 1.43 9.80 10.93
N ASP A 15 0.79 10.61 11.76
CA ASP A 15 1.30 11.88 12.27
C ASP A 15 2.64 11.71 12.99
N ASN A 16 2.77 10.67 13.81
CA ASN A 16 4.00 10.40 14.57
C ASN A 16 5.19 10.15 13.63
N TYR A 17 5.00 9.36 12.57
CA TYR A 17 6.04 9.12 11.56
C TYR A 17 6.42 10.41 10.83
N LEU A 18 5.42 11.23 10.46
CA LEU A 18 5.67 12.50 9.82
C LEU A 18 6.46 13.44 10.73
N LEU A 19 6.06 13.57 12.00
CA LEU A 19 6.76 14.41 12.98
C LEU A 19 8.21 13.98 13.20
N GLU A 20 8.47 12.68 13.26
CA GLU A 20 9.84 12.13 13.33
C GLU A 20 10.67 12.57 12.11
N PHE A 21 10.15 12.41 10.90
CA PHE A 21 10.84 12.87 9.68
C PHE A 21 11.05 14.37 9.64
N VAL A 22 10.07 15.16 10.05
CA VAL A 22 10.15 16.62 10.15
C VAL A 22 11.25 17.03 11.12
N GLU A 23 11.36 16.37 12.27
CA GLU A 23 12.44 16.63 13.22
C GLU A 23 13.81 16.26 12.69
N LEU A 24 13.92 15.09 12.04
CA LEU A 24 15.17 14.68 11.39
C LEU A 24 15.60 15.69 10.33
N TYR A 25 14.67 16.19 9.53
CA TYR A 25 14.95 17.21 8.53
C TYR A 25 15.41 18.53 9.16
N LYS A 26 14.70 19.05 10.16
CA LYS A 26 15.09 20.27 10.88
C LYS A 26 16.49 20.19 11.51
N LYS A 27 16.84 19.00 12.01
CA LYS A 27 18.18 18.73 12.59
C LYS A 27 19.24 18.43 11.51
N LYS A 28 18.91 18.51 10.22
CA LYS A 28 19.80 18.15 9.08
C LYS A 28 20.31 16.70 9.18
N ARG A 29 19.48 15.80 9.68
CA ARG A 29 19.77 14.37 9.89
C ARG A 29 18.84 13.45 9.11
N LEU A 30 17.95 14.01 8.27
CA LEU A 30 17.08 13.18 7.43
C LEU A 30 17.95 12.34 6.47
N PRO A 31 17.83 11.01 6.48
CA PRO A 31 18.56 10.16 5.57
C PRO A 31 18.24 10.50 4.12
N THR A 32 19.27 10.51 3.26
CA THR A 32 19.04 10.73 1.81
C THR A 32 18.47 9.51 1.10
N LYS A 33 18.49 8.34 1.76
CA LYS A 33 17.95 7.07 1.23
C LYS A 33 17.06 6.43 2.29
N ILE A 34 15.75 6.63 2.12
CA ILE A 34 14.69 6.17 3.03
C ILE A 34 13.99 4.98 2.38
N LEU A 35 13.78 3.91 3.14
CA LEU A 35 12.93 2.80 2.77
C LEU A 35 11.73 2.78 3.71
N LEU A 36 10.52 2.97 3.16
CA LEU A 36 9.26 2.80 3.90
C LEU A 36 8.76 1.37 3.66
N SER A 37 8.80 0.53 4.67
CA SER A 37 8.36 -0.87 4.59
C SER A 37 7.10 -1.12 5.41
N GLY A 38 6.29 -2.09 4.98
CA GLY A 38 5.05 -2.51 5.64
C GLY A 38 3.98 -2.92 4.64
N ASP A 39 2.85 -3.43 5.12
CA ASP A 39 1.79 -3.97 4.27
C ASP A 39 1.23 -2.93 3.30
N LYS A 40 0.73 -3.40 2.15
CA LYS A 40 0.09 -2.54 1.15
C LYS A 40 -1.19 -1.92 1.72
N GLY A 41 -1.39 -0.61 1.47
CA GLY A 41 -2.58 0.09 1.94
C GLY A 41 -2.47 0.77 3.31
N LEU A 42 -1.26 0.82 3.91
CA LEU A 42 -1.00 1.56 5.16
C LEU A 42 -0.85 3.08 4.98
N GLY A 43 -0.82 3.58 3.73
CA GLY A 43 -0.63 5.02 3.46
C GLY A 43 0.83 5.47 3.36
N LYS A 44 1.78 4.56 3.11
CA LYS A 44 3.22 4.88 3.00
C LYS A 44 3.51 5.93 1.92
N SER A 45 2.89 5.80 0.75
CA SER A 45 3.03 6.77 -0.34
C SER A 45 2.45 8.12 0.04
N THR A 46 1.30 8.14 0.73
CA THR A 46 0.70 9.37 1.27
C THR A 46 1.65 10.05 2.25
N LEU A 47 2.25 9.29 3.18
CA LEU A 47 3.25 9.81 4.13
C LEU A 47 4.46 10.43 3.40
N ALA A 48 4.95 9.76 2.36
CA ALA A 48 6.05 10.29 1.53
C ALA A 48 5.68 11.62 0.87
N PHE A 49 4.49 11.72 0.26
CA PHE A 49 4.02 12.97 -0.35
C PHE A 49 3.84 14.09 0.68
N HIS A 50 3.34 13.79 1.88
CA HIS A 50 3.19 14.77 2.95
C HIS A 50 4.55 15.30 3.43
N LEU A 51 5.54 14.42 3.62
CA LEU A 51 6.90 14.81 3.97
C LEU A 51 7.53 15.72 2.90
N ILE A 52 7.43 15.33 1.63
CA ILE A 52 7.97 16.11 0.51
C ILE A 52 7.27 17.45 0.40
N ASN A 53 5.94 17.47 0.52
CA ASN A 53 5.20 18.73 0.48
C ASN A 53 5.61 19.64 1.63
N TYR A 54 5.76 19.11 2.86
CA TYR A 54 6.28 19.87 3.98
C TYR A 54 7.60 20.55 3.62
N ILE A 55 8.59 19.79 3.12
CA ILE A 55 9.93 20.33 2.85
C ILE A 55 9.90 21.35 1.71
N LEU A 56 9.23 21.04 0.60
CA LEU A 56 9.23 21.93 -0.57
C LEU A 56 8.44 23.21 -0.35
N SER A 57 7.49 23.22 0.59
CA SER A 57 6.61 24.37 0.86
C SER A 57 7.04 25.28 2.01
N ILE A 58 8.14 24.99 2.69
CA ILE A 58 8.58 25.75 3.89
C ILE A 58 8.56 27.28 3.70
N ASN A 59 8.96 27.76 2.52
CA ASN A 59 9.03 29.18 2.19
C ASN A 59 7.92 29.63 1.23
N GLU A 60 6.82 28.90 1.13
CA GLU A 60 5.66 29.26 0.31
C GLU A 60 4.64 30.08 1.14
N GLU A 61 3.81 30.85 0.45
CA GLU A 61 2.73 31.64 1.08
C GLU A 61 1.74 30.74 1.85
N HIS A 62 1.49 29.54 1.32
CA HIS A 62 0.60 28.54 1.91
C HIS A 62 1.36 27.26 2.25
N PRO A 63 2.19 27.25 3.32
CA PRO A 63 3.00 26.09 3.66
C PRO A 63 2.16 24.94 4.21
N TYR A 64 2.80 23.78 4.36
CA TYR A 64 2.21 22.61 5.00
C TYR A 64 1.79 22.90 6.44
N ILE A 65 0.60 22.43 6.85
CA ILE A 65 0.06 22.64 8.20
C ILE A 65 0.48 21.47 9.11
N VAL A 66 1.65 21.59 9.75
CA VAL A 66 2.23 20.51 10.55
C VAL A 66 1.33 20.06 11.71
N LYS A 67 0.67 21.01 12.41
CA LYS A 67 -0.19 20.69 13.57
C LYS A 67 -1.41 19.84 13.20
N GLU A 68 -1.88 19.96 11.97
CA GLU A 68 -3.06 19.24 11.46
C GLU A 68 -2.66 18.04 10.57
N SER A 69 -1.37 17.86 10.33
CA SER A 69 -0.84 16.89 9.36
C SER A 69 -1.54 17.01 8.00
N LYS A 70 -1.64 18.25 7.51
CA LYS A 70 -2.47 18.61 6.36
C LYS A 70 -1.73 19.43 5.32
N ILE A 71 -1.88 19.03 4.06
CA ILE A 71 -1.46 19.83 2.91
C ILE A 71 -2.47 20.94 2.66
N ASN A 72 -2.01 22.18 2.55
CA ASN A 72 -2.86 23.28 2.12
C ASN A 72 -3.13 23.14 0.61
N PRO A 73 -4.40 23.10 0.16
CA PRO A 73 -4.72 22.97 -1.27
C PRO A 73 -4.19 24.13 -2.14
N ASP A 74 -3.95 25.31 -1.53
CA ASP A 74 -3.39 26.47 -2.23
C ASP A 74 -1.87 26.47 -2.34
N ASN A 75 -1.22 25.52 -1.71
CA ASN A 75 0.21 25.30 -1.75
C ASN A 75 0.71 25.10 -3.20
N LYS A 76 1.71 25.90 -3.61
CA LYS A 76 2.25 25.85 -4.97
C LYS A 76 2.92 24.51 -5.30
N SER A 77 3.72 23.99 -4.37
CA SER A 77 4.39 22.69 -4.55
C SER A 77 3.39 21.55 -4.70
N TYR A 78 2.25 21.60 -3.99
CA TYR A 78 1.17 20.64 -4.13
C TYR A 78 0.50 20.72 -5.51
N LYS A 79 0.11 21.94 -5.94
CA LYS A 79 -0.51 22.14 -7.27
C LYS A 79 0.40 21.66 -8.40
N LEU A 80 1.70 21.89 -8.30
CA LEU A 80 2.68 21.38 -9.26
C LEU A 80 2.81 19.85 -9.21
N ALA A 81 2.75 19.26 -8.00
CA ALA A 81 2.87 17.81 -7.85
C ALA A 81 1.68 17.06 -8.47
N ILE A 82 0.43 17.46 -8.18
CA ILE A 82 -0.76 16.82 -8.77
C ILE A 82 -0.85 16.97 -10.29
N ASN A 83 -0.27 18.03 -10.84
CA ASN A 83 -0.19 18.25 -12.29
C ASN A 83 1.02 17.55 -12.94
N GLY A 84 1.83 16.80 -12.18
CA GLY A 84 3.01 16.11 -12.68
C GLY A 84 4.12 17.04 -13.20
N SER A 85 4.09 18.33 -12.83
CA SER A 85 5.02 19.37 -13.33
C SER A 85 5.99 19.90 -12.28
N ASN A 86 6.04 19.26 -11.09
CA ASN A 86 6.97 19.68 -10.03
C ASN A 86 8.40 19.24 -10.38
N PRO A 87 9.33 20.19 -10.64
CA PRO A 87 10.70 19.86 -11.06
C PRO A 87 11.53 19.18 -9.95
N ASN A 88 11.08 19.29 -8.71
CA ASN A 88 11.75 18.75 -7.54
C ASN A 88 11.17 17.41 -7.07
N LEU A 89 10.17 16.86 -7.78
CA LEU A 89 9.54 15.59 -7.47
C LEU A 89 9.51 14.67 -8.68
N LEU A 90 10.16 13.52 -8.58
CA LEU A 90 10.12 12.46 -9.57
C LEU A 90 9.44 11.23 -8.95
N LEU A 91 8.47 10.68 -9.68
CA LEU A 91 7.72 9.49 -9.25
C LEU A 91 7.96 8.35 -10.24
N VAL A 92 8.30 7.19 -9.71
CA VAL A 92 8.35 5.92 -10.44
C VAL A 92 7.44 4.93 -9.74
N ASP A 93 6.54 4.33 -10.51
CA ASP A 93 5.61 3.31 -10.04
C ASP A 93 5.29 2.35 -11.20
N THR A 94 4.59 1.27 -10.88
CA THR A 94 4.04 0.36 -11.90
C THR A 94 3.06 1.10 -12.79
N LEU A 95 3.21 0.97 -14.10
CA LEU A 95 2.24 1.49 -15.05
C LEU A 95 0.96 0.66 -15.01
N SER A 96 -0.18 1.28 -15.31
CA SER A 96 -1.51 0.64 -15.24
C SER A 96 -1.61 -0.67 -16.05
N GLU A 97 -0.84 -0.81 -17.09
CA GLU A 97 -0.82 -1.99 -17.98
C GLU A 97 0.32 -2.97 -17.69
N LYS A 98 1.25 -2.62 -16.77
CA LYS A 98 2.43 -3.43 -16.47
C LYS A 98 2.42 -3.88 -15.01
N LYS A 99 2.81 -5.14 -14.79
CA LYS A 99 2.96 -5.69 -13.44
C LYS A 99 4.27 -5.30 -12.76
N ASN A 100 5.27 -4.86 -13.53
CA ASN A 100 6.62 -4.62 -13.04
C ASN A 100 7.11 -3.23 -13.49
N ILE A 101 7.96 -2.63 -12.66
CA ILE A 101 8.75 -1.44 -13.02
C ILE A 101 9.90 -1.93 -13.92
N ASP A 102 9.94 -1.44 -15.15
CA ASP A 102 10.96 -1.85 -16.11
C ASP A 102 12.21 -0.96 -16.06
N ILE A 103 13.28 -1.45 -16.67
CA ILE A 103 14.57 -0.75 -16.70
C ILE A 103 14.51 0.62 -17.38
N ASN A 104 13.60 0.82 -18.33
CA ASN A 104 13.50 2.08 -19.06
C ASN A 104 12.99 3.20 -18.16
N GLN A 105 12.05 2.90 -17.24
CA GLN A 105 11.58 3.85 -16.22
C GLN A 105 12.74 4.29 -15.31
N ILE A 106 13.60 3.37 -14.91
CA ILE A 106 14.79 3.69 -14.08
C ILE A 106 15.83 4.48 -14.87
N ARG A 107 16.06 4.12 -16.16
CA ARG A 107 16.97 4.90 -17.03
C ARG A 107 16.46 6.31 -17.28
N GLU A 108 15.17 6.48 -17.49
CA GLU A 108 14.55 7.82 -17.65
C GLU A 108 14.70 8.64 -16.37
N LEU A 109 14.46 8.02 -15.19
CA LEU A 109 14.73 8.64 -13.89
C LEU A 109 16.18 9.13 -13.81
N ILE A 110 17.17 8.28 -14.12
CA ILE A 110 18.58 8.63 -14.09
C ILE A 110 18.92 9.78 -15.03
N ASN A 111 18.38 9.74 -16.25
CA ASN A 111 18.57 10.81 -17.23
C ASN A 111 18.01 12.15 -16.73
N ASN A 112 16.85 12.13 -16.07
CA ASN A 112 16.25 13.33 -15.47
C ASN A 112 17.05 13.85 -14.28
N LEU A 113 17.68 12.98 -13.51
CA LEU A 113 18.53 13.37 -12.37
C LEU A 113 19.86 14.00 -12.82
N ASN A 114 20.38 13.59 -13.97
CA ASN A 114 21.61 14.14 -14.55
C ASN A 114 21.42 15.54 -15.18
N LYS A 115 20.17 15.98 -15.40
CA LYS A 115 19.89 17.35 -15.80
C LYS A 115 20.12 18.29 -14.59
N SER A 116 20.69 19.48 -14.84
CA SER A 116 20.88 20.50 -13.81
C SER A 116 19.54 20.82 -13.10
N SER A 117 19.59 21.00 -11.79
CA SER A 117 18.40 21.44 -11.06
C SER A 117 18.03 22.86 -11.46
N PHE A 118 16.73 23.11 -11.71
CA PHE A 118 16.22 24.46 -12.05
C PHE A 118 16.30 25.46 -10.89
N ASN A 119 16.49 24.93 -9.66
CA ASN A 119 16.53 25.74 -8.46
C ASN A 119 17.43 25.06 -7.42
N ASN A 120 17.77 25.77 -6.36
CA ASN A 120 18.60 25.25 -5.27
C ASN A 120 17.81 24.42 -4.22
N LYS A 121 16.55 24.04 -4.54
CA LYS A 121 15.73 23.20 -3.64
C LYS A 121 16.16 21.74 -3.74
N GLU A 122 15.84 21.00 -2.69
CA GLU A 122 16.02 19.55 -2.65
C GLU A 122 15.18 18.86 -3.72
N ARG A 123 15.71 17.75 -4.26
CA ARG A 123 15.01 16.88 -5.19
C ARG A 123 14.59 15.59 -4.48
N PHE A 124 13.37 15.16 -4.71
CA PHE A 124 12.80 13.95 -4.13
C PHE A 124 12.44 12.97 -5.22
N ILE A 125 12.82 11.72 -5.00
CA ILE A 125 12.49 10.60 -5.85
C ILE A 125 11.66 9.62 -5.03
N ILE A 126 10.42 9.38 -5.43
CA ILE A 126 9.60 8.31 -4.90
C ILE A 126 9.66 7.14 -5.89
N ILE A 127 10.00 5.96 -5.39
CA ILE A 127 9.85 4.70 -6.13
C ILE A 127 8.89 3.83 -5.33
N ASP A 128 7.64 3.74 -5.80
CA ASP A 128 6.61 2.91 -5.16
C ASP A 128 6.63 1.49 -5.72
N ASN A 129 6.15 0.52 -4.96
CA ASN A 129 6.12 -0.90 -5.34
C ASN A 129 7.50 -1.46 -5.74
N ILE A 130 8.55 -1.16 -4.97
CA ILE A 130 9.94 -1.59 -5.31
C ILE A 130 10.10 -3.11 -5.42
N GLU A 131 9.23 -3.90 -4.79
CA GLU A 131 9.15 -5.35 -4.91
C GLU A 131 8.85 -5.81 -6.34
N THR A 132 8.37 -4.92 -7.20
CA THR A 132 8.06 -5.20 -8.61
C THR A 132 9.21 -4.86 -9.57
N LEU A 133 10.34 -4.36 -9.05
CA LEU A 133 11.54 -4.11 -9.86
C LEU A 133 12.10 -5.43 -10.40
N ASN A 134 12.38 -5.51 -11.69
CA ASN A 134 13.15 -6.61 -12.24
C ASN A 134 14.66 -6.47 -11.91
N ILE A 135 15.43 -7.54 -12.07
CA ILE A 135 16.86 -7.58 -11.71
C ILE A 135 17.65 -6.45 -12.39
N SER A 136 17.37 -6.18 -13.67
CA SER A 136 18.06 -5.14 -14.42
C SER A 136 17.74 -3.73 -13.90
N SER A 137 16.46 -3.49 -13.51
CA SER A 137 16.01 -2.24 -12.89
C SER A 137 16.66 -2.05 -11.51
N ILE A 138 16.75 -3.11 -10.71
CA ILE A 138 17.42 -3.08 -9.41
C ILE A 138 18.89 -2.69 -9.57
N ASN A 139 19.62 -3.36 -10.48
CA ASN A 139 21.05 -3.09 -10.70
C ASN A 139 21.30 -1.64 -11.17
N ALA A 140 20.43 -1.10 -12.01
CA ALA A 140 20.50 0.31 -12.42
C ALA A 140 20.22 1.27 -11.25
N LEU A 141 19.22 0.96 -10.41
CA LEU A 141 18.89 1.75 -9.22
C LEU A 141 20.00 1.72 -8.18
N LEU A 142 20.61 0.56 -7.93
CA LEU A 142 21.70 0.43 -6.95
C LEU A 142 22.87 1.34 -7.25
N LYS A 143 23.24 1.52 -8.53
CA LYS A 143 24.33 2.41 -8.95
C LYS A 143 24.10 3.86 -8.51
N ILE A 144 22.88 4.38 -8.71
CA ILE A 144 22.56 5.77 -8.33
C ILE A 144 22.33 5.93 -6.82
N LEU A 145 21.93 4.84 -6.14
CA LEU A 145 21.84 4.86 -4.68
C LEU A 145 23.22 4.83 -4.01
N GLU A 146 24.25 4.28 -4.65
CA GLU A 146 25.62 4.34 -4.13
C GLU A 146 26.17 5.77 -4.14
N GLU A 147 26.01 6.46 -5.25
CA GLU A 147 26.50 7.84 -5.46
C GLU A 147 25.34 8.76 -5.91
N PRO A 148 24.45 9.14 -4.98
CA PRO A 148 23.33 9.99 -5.32
C PRO A 148 23.80 11.43 -5.65
N PRO A 149 23.14 12.13 -6.57
CA PRO A 149 23.42 13.54 -6.81
C PRO A 149 23.20 14.36 -5.53
N SER A 150 23.92 15.48 -5.41
CA SER A 150 23.78 16.39 -4.26
C SER A 150 22.32 16.88 -4.10
N ASN A 151 21.90 17.13 -2.87
CA ASN A 151 20.55 17.60 -2.52
C ASN A 151 19.43 16.70 -3.05
N THR A 152 19.68 15.38 -3.13
CA THR A 152 18.70 14.42 -3.66
C THR A 152 18.34 13.38 -2.60
N TYR A 153 17.04 13.19 -2.40
CA TYR A 153 16.48 12.23 -1.45
C TYR A 153 15.71 11.14 -2.21
N PHE A 154 16.00 9.89 -1.87
CA PHE A 154 15.29 8.73 -2.38
C PHE A 154 14.35 8.19 -1.30
N ILE A 155 13.07 8.04 -1.64
CA ILE A 155 12.06 7.40 -0.79
C ILE A 155 11.55 6.17 -1.53
N LEU A 156 12.03 5.01 -1.10
CA LEU A 156 11.63 3.72 -1.64
C LEU A 156 10.47 3.17 -0.82
N ILE A 157 9.44 2.66 -1.48
CA ILE A 157 8.26 2.12 -0.80
C ILE A 157 8.13 0.64 -1.14
N ASN A 158 8.22 -0.19 -0.11
CA ASN A 158 8.03 -1.62 -0.18
C ASN A 158 6.67 -2.01 0.40
N ASN A 159 5.87 -2.71 -0.38
CA ASN A 159 4.53 -3.19 -0.02
C ASN A 159 4.50 -4.69 0.29
N ASP A 160 5.66 -5.35 0.30
CA ASP A 160 5.84 -6.75 0.67
C ASP A 160 6.73 -6.85 1.91
N ARG A 161 6.63 -7.98 2.60
CA ARG A 161 7.49 -8.27 3.76
C ARG A 161 8.92 -8.59 3.34
N PHE A 162 9.12 -9.10 2.12
CA PHE A 162 10.45 -9.40 1.59
C PHE A 162 11.10 -8.13 1.04
N ILE A 163 12.23 -7.75 1.64
CA ILE A 163 13.07 -6.64 1.19
C ILE A 163 14.34 -7.22 0.61
N LEU A 164 14.69 -6.81 -0.61
CA LEU A 164 15.93 -7.21 -1.24
C LEU A 164 17.13 -6.78 -0.38
N PRO A 165 18.00 -7.72 0.05
CA PRO A 165 19.12 -7.41 0.95
C PRO A 165 20.00 -6.27 0.43
N THR A 166 20.20 -6.20 -0.88
CA THR A 166 21.01 -5.17 -1.56
C THR A 166 20.43 -3.77 -1.45
N LEU A 167 19.11 -3.62 -1.46
CA LEU A 167 18.43 -2.35 -1.23
C LEU A 167 18.39 -2.01 0.26
N ASN A 168 18.10 -3.00 1.09
CA ASN A 168 18.02 -2.81 2.55
C ASN A 168 19.36 -2.33 3.13
N SER A 169 20.50 -2.82 2.62
CA SER A 169 21.83 -2.40 3.10
C SER A 169 22.21 -0.96 2.73
N ARG A 170 21.52 -0.34 1.78
CA ARG A 170 21.78 1.02 1.28
C ARG A 170 20.79 2.06 1.76
N CYS A 171 19.71 1.66 2.41
CA CYS A 171 18.66 2.56 2.86
C CYS A 171 18.43 2.46 4.37
N ILE A 172 18.01 3.54 4.98
CA ILE A 172 17.48 3.49 6.35
C ILE A 172 16.03 3.06 6.27
N ASN A 173 15.72 1.91 6.89
CA ASN A 173 14.40 1.32 6.85
C ASN A 173 13.53 1.83 8.01
N PHE A 174 12.40 2.44 7.66
CA PHE A 174 11.33 2.82 8.58
C PHE A 174 10.16 1.87 8.37
N LYS A 175 9.87 1.05 9.37
CA LYS A 175 8.76 0.11 9.33
C LYS A 175 7.48 0.82 9.73
N ILE A 176 6.55 0.92 8.79
CA ILE A 176 5.24 1.52 9.01
C ILE A 176 4.24 0.42 9.39
N SER A 177 3.51 0.63 10.47
CA SER A 177 2.46 -0.29 10.93
C SER A 177 1.32 0.49 11.57
N LEU A 178 0.11 -0.04 11.45
CA LEU A 178 -1.07 0.45 12.16
C LEU A 178 -1.73 -0.74 12.87
N ASP A 179 -2.21 -0.50 14.07
CA ASP A 179 -3.04 -1.49 14.76
C ASP A 179 -4.45 -1.57 14.15
N HIS A 180 -5.17 -2.61 14.49
CA HIS A 180 -6.50 -2.87 13.98
C HIS A 180 -7.51 -1.75 14.26
N LYS A 181 -7.51 -1.20 15.48
CA LYS A 181 -8.44 -0.12 15.87
C LYS A 181 -8.15 1.15 15.09
N THR A 182 -6.88 1.49 14.93
CA THR A 182 -6.43 2.62 14.12
C THR A 182 -6.79 2.43 12.66
N SER A 183 -6.62 1.23 12.09
CA SER A 183 -7.01 0.92 10.72
C SER A 183 -8.51 1.17 10.48
N ILE A 184 -9.38 0.73 11.36
CA ILE A 184 -10.82 0.98 11.31
C ILE A 184 -11.13 2.49 11.41
N SER A 185 -10.49 3.19 12.34
CA SER A 185 -10.67 4.64 12.52
C SER A 185 -10.26 5.42 11.26
N VAL A 186 -9.16 5.04 10.60
CA VAL A 186 -8.71 5.66 9.35
C VAL A 186 -9.75 5.49 8.25
N VAL A 187 -10.31 4.28 8.09
CA VAL A 187 -11.35 4.05 7.06
C VAL A 187 -12.59 4.86 7.36
N SER A 188 -13.05 4.91 8.61
CA SER A 188 -14.20 5.73 9.00
C SER A 188 -13.99 7.21 8.70
N LYS A 189 -12.78 7.75 8.93
CA LYS A 189 -12.42 9.12 8.56
C LYS A 189 -12.42 9.35 7.05
N ILE A 190 -11.91 8.38 6.27
CA ILE A 190 -11.93 8.46 4.80
C ILE A 190 -13.36 8.44 4.25
N LEU A 191 -14.23 7.61 4.83
CA LEU A 191 -15.63 7.49 4.42
C LEU A 191 -16.50 8.64 4.95
N ASN A 192 -16.00 9.44 5.91
CA ASN A 192 -16.75 10.44 6.68
C ASN A 192 -17.99 9.87 7.36
N ASP A 193 -17.96 8.60 7.74
CA ASP A 193 -19.06 7.89 8.40
C ASP A 193 -18.55 6.65 9.16
N ASP A 194 -19.42 6.05 9.97
CA ASP A 194 -19.11 4.79 10.65
C ASP A 194 -18.95 3.65 9.62
N ILE A 195 -17.79 2.99 9.66
CA ILE A 195 -17.47 1.86 8.79
C ILE A 195 -18.52 0.73 8.89
N MET A 196 -19.13 0.54 10.07
CA MET A 196 -20.13 -0.51 10.29
C MET A 196 -21.44 -0.31 9.50
N LYS A 197 -21.62 0.86 8.90
CA LYS A 197 -22.71 1.10 7.95
C LYS A 197 -22.45 0.50 6.57
N PHE A 198 -21.22 0.17 6.25
CA PHE A 198 -20.79 -0.27 4.92
C PHE A 198 -20.35 -1.74 4.88
N ILE A 199 -19.94 -2.30 6.01
CA ILE A 199 -19.38 -3.66 6.04
C ILE A 199 -19.71 -4.35 7.36
N ASN A 200 -20.00 -5.66 7.29
CA ASN A 200 -20.20 -6.48 8.46
C ASN A 200 -18.90 -6.65 9.24
N LYS A 201 -18.97 -6.57 10.57
CA LYS A 201 -17.81 -6.75 11.47
C LYS A 201 -17.08 -8.09 11.24
N ASP A 202 -17.80 -9.13 10.83
CA ASP A 202 -17.23 -10.45 10.59
C ASP A 202 -16.28 -10.49 9.38
N LEU A 203 -16.35 -9.49 8.51
CA LEU A 203 -15.46 -9.32 7.36
C LEU A 203 -14.22 -8.48 7.69
N ILE A 204 -14.18 -7.81 8.83
CA ILE A 204 -13.04 -7.01 9.26
C ILE A 204 -12.17 -7.87 10.15
N ASN A 205 -11.01 -8.29 9.64
CA ASN A 205 -10.01 -9.03 10.41
C ASN A 205 -8.79 -8.13 10.72
N TYR A 206 -7.95 -8.55 11.69
CA TYR A 206 -6.81 -7.70 12.12
C TYR A 206 -5.66 -7.66 11.12
N PHE A 207 -5.72 -8.39 10.03
CA PHE A 207 -4.69 -8.38 9.00
C PHE A 207 -4.97 -7.37 7.90
N LEU A 208 -6.22 -6.84 7.83
CA LEU A 208 -6.59 -5.88 6.81
C LEU A 208 -6.07 -4.48 7.12
N THR A 209 -5.41 -3.90 6.13
CA THR A 209 -4.98 -2.51 6.17
C THR A 209 -6.13 -1.56 5.82
N PRO A 210 -6.05 -0.26 6.17
CA PRO A 210 -7.08 0.72 5.80
C PRO A 210 -7.38 0.73 4.30
N GLY A 211 -6.34 0.66 3.46
CA GLY A 211 -6.50 0.62 2.02
C GLY A 211 -7.23 -0.63 1.53
N GLN A 212 -6.92 -1.80 2.09
CA GLN A 212 -7.62 -3.04 1.74
C GLN A 212 -9.10 -2.97 2.11
N ILE A 213 -9.43 -2.52 3.32
CA ILE A 213 -10.82 -2.39 3.77
C ILE A 213 -11.59 -1.41 2.86
N TYR A 214 -11.01 -0.25 2.59
CA TYR A 214 -11.62 0.74 1.71
C TYR A 214 -11.88 0.18 0.31
N HIS A 215 -10.87 -0.46 -0.29
CA HIS A 215 -11.01 -1.06 -1.62
C HIS A 215 -12.07 -2.18 -1.65
N LEU A 216 -12.18 -2.96 -0.58
CA LEU A 216 -13.23 -3.97 -0.45
C LEU A 216 -14.61 -3.31 -0.51
N ILE A 217 -14.84 -2.28 0.31
CA ILE A 217 -16.12 -1.56 0.34
C ILE A 217 -16.44 -0.95 -1.03
N GLU A 218 -15.50 -0.25 -1.65
CA GLU A 218 -15.73 0.38 -2.96
C GLU A 218 -15.98 -0.63 -4.08
N PHE A 219 -15.25 -1.75 -4.10
CA PHE A 219 -15.47 -2.80 -5.08
C PHE A 219 -16.90 -3.34 -5.00
N PHE A 220 -17.39 -3.66 -3.80
CA PHE A 220 -18.72 -4.22 -3.63
C PHE A 220 -19.83 -3.18 -3.85
N LYS A 221 -19.60 -1.90 -3.58
CA LYS A 221 -20.51 -0.82 -4.02
C LYS A 221 -20.68 -0.81 -5.54
N ILE A 222 -19.58 -0.95 -6.30
CA ILE A 222 -19.63 -1.01 -7.77
C ILE A 222 -20.41 -2.26 -8.23
N GLN A 223 -20.26 -3.39 -7.53
CA GLN A 223 -21.01 -4.61 -7.82
C GLN A 223 -22.50 -4.55 -7.35
N LYS A 224 -22.93 -3.45 -6.73
CA LYS A 224 -24.27 -3.26 -6.14
C LYS A 224 -24.60 -4.31 -5.08
N CYS A 225 -23.61 -4.75 -4.34
CA CYS A 225 -23.76 -5.71 -3.25
C CYS A 225 -23.45 -5.03 -1.91
N ASP A 226 -24.32 -5.19 -0.93
CA ASP A 226 -24.14 -4.63 0.41
C ASP A 226 -23.38 -5.62 1.30
N LEU A 227 -22.14 -5.26 1.66
CA LEU A 227 -21.31 -6.08 2.53
C LEU A 227 -21.81 -6.15 3.99
N LYS A 228 -22.73 -5.27 4.38
CA LYS A 228 -23.29 -5.27 5.73
C LYS A 228 -24.15 -6.51 5.98
N ASP A 229 -24.84 -7.00 4.95
CA ASP A 229 -25.78 -8.12 5.05
C ASP A 229 -25.09 -9.49 4.96
N HIS A 230 -23.77 -9.51 4.71
CA HIS A 230 -23.00 -10.74 4.55
C HIS A 230 -22.09 -11.00 5.75
N ASP A 231 -22.30 -12.13 6.42
CA ASP A 231 -21.31 -12.72 7.32
C ASP A 231 -20.15 -13.33 6.52
N LEU A 232 -19.09 -13.78 7.19
CA LEU A 232 -17.90 -14.33 6.51
C LEU A 232 -18.23 -15.54 5.60
N LYS A 233 -19.18 -16.40 6.01
CA LYS A 233 -19.57 -17.58 5.21
C LYS A 233 -20.33 -17.19 3.95
N SER A 234 -21.34 -16.35 4.08
CA SER A 234 -22.15 -15.87 2.95
C SER A 234 -21.35 -15.01 1.99
N PHE A 235 -20.42 -14.21 2.51
CA PHE A 235 -19.46 -13.44 1.71
C PHE A 235 -18.59 -14.35 0.83
N LEU A 236 -17.94 -15.35 1.42
CA LEU A 236 -17.10 -16.29 0.67
C LEU A 236 -17.90 -17.04 -0.40
N LYS A 237 -19.10 -17.51 -0.08
CA LYS A 237 -20.01 -18.12 -1.07
C LYS A 237 -20.31 -17.18 -2.23
N LEU A 238 -20.67 -15.93 -1.93
CA LEU A 238 -20.96 -14.91 -2.96
C LEU A 238 -19.76 -14.70 -3.88
N VAL A 239 -18.56 -14.49 -3.31
CA VAL A 239 -17.34 -14.19 -4.09
C VAL A 239 -16.96 -15.36 -4.99
N ILE A 240 -17.11 -16.61 -4.52
CA ILE A 240 -16.81 -17.81 -5.30
C ILE A 240 -17.86 -18.02 -6.36
N LYS A 241 -19.15 -18.05 -6.00
CA LYS A 241 -20.28 -18.35 -6.91
C LYS A 241 -20.36 -17.37 -8.08
N ASP A 242 -20.19 -16.06 -7.81
CA ASP A 242 -20.29 -15.01 -8.82
C ASP A 242 -18.95 -14.69 -9.49
N ASN A 243 -17.92 -15.49 -9.22
CA ASN A 243 -16.57 -15.34 -9.75
C ASN A 243 -16.00 -13.92 -9.59
N LEU A 244 -16.31 -13.23 -8.47
CA LEU A 244 -15.90 -11.84 -8.24
C LEU A 244 -14.38 -11.71 -8.09
N TYR A 245 -13.70 -12.74 -7.68
CA TYR A 245 -12.24 -12.81 -7.61
C TYR A 245 -11.54 -12.66 -8.98
N LYS A 246 -12.21 -13.04 -10.07
CA LYS A 246 -11.70 -12.86 -11.45
C LYS A 246 -11.71 -11.40 -11.89
N LYS A 247 -12.59 -10.58 -11.30
CA LYS A 247 -12.78 -9.18 -11.66
C LYS A 247 -11.76 -8.24 -11.02
N ASN A 248 -11.11 -8.66 -9.93
CA ASN A 248 -10.18 -7.80 -9.19
C ASN A 248 -9.11 -8.62 -8.49
N THR A 249 -7.84 -8.33 -8.80
CA THR A 249 -6.66 -9.03 -8.25
C THR A 249 -6.54 -8.86 -6.73
N LEU A 250 -6.94 -7.70 -6.19
CA LEU A 250 -6.88 -7.45 -4.75
C LEU A 250 -7.90 -8.33 -4.03
N ILE A 251 -9.14 -8.43 -4.54
CA ILE A 251 -10.17 -9.33 -4.01
C ILE A 251 -9.68 -10.78 -4.05
N LYS A 252 -9.08 -11.20 -5.17
CA LYS A 252 -8.49 -12.52 -5.33
C LYS A 252 -7.46 -12.85 -4.23
N ASN A 253 -6.54 -11.94 -3.97
CA ASN A 253 -5.54 -12.12 -2.91
C ASN A 253 -6.17 -12.17 -1.52
N MET A 254 -7.16 -11.34 -1.26
CA MET A 254 -7.88 -11.29 0.02
C MET A 254 -8.65 -12.58 0.32
N ILE A 255 -9.15 -13.32 -0.71
CA ILE A 255 -9.86 -14.59 -0.48
C ILE A 255 -8.99 -15.59 0.27
N PHE A 256 -7.71 -15.69 -0.05
CA PHE A 256 -6.79 -16.59 0.65
C PHE A 256 -6.68 -16.24 2.14
N GLU A 257 -6.61 -14.93 2.45
CA GLU A 257 -6.58 -14.44 3.83
C GLU A 257 -7.92 -14.73 4.54
N TYR A 258 -9.04 -14.57 3.84
CA TYR A 258 -10.36 -14.91 4.38
C TYR A 258 -10.56 -16.41 4.58
N PHE A 259 -9.97 -17.28 3.78
CA PHE A 259 -9.97 -18.72 4.04
C PHE A 259 -9.25 -19.04 5.35
N GLU A 260 -8.05 -18.51 5.55
CA GLU A 260 -7.33 -18.67 6.81
C GLU A 260 -8.14 -18.12 8.00
N PHE A 261 -8.73 -16.94 7.83
CA PHE A 261 -9.56 -16.33 8.88
C PHE A 261 -10.81 -17.15 9.18
N TYR A 262 -11.47 -17.70 8.17
CA TYR A 262 -12.61 -18.58 8.34
C TYR A 262 -12.25 -19.81 9.19
N PHE A 263 -11.16 -20.48 8.88
CA PHE A 263 -10.69 -21.60 9.68
C PHE A 263 -10.36 -21.21 11.12
N ARG A 264 -9.64 -20.10 11.33
CA ARG A 264 -9.29 -19.62 12.67
C ARG A 264 -10.52 -19.31 13.53
N THR A 265 -11.57 -18.78 12.93
CA THR A 265 -12.82 -18.50 13.64
C THR A 265 -13.65 -19.75 13.91
N LYS A 266 -13.63 -20.73 13.00
CA LYS A 266 -14.39 -21.99 13.14
C LYS A 266 -13.67 -23.05 13.98
N VAL A 267 -12.33 -23.15 13.90
CA VAL A 267 -11.54 -24.09 14.72
C VAL A 267 -11.69 -23.83 16.21
N LYS A 268 -12.00 -22.61 16.63
CA LYS A 268 -12.34 -22.31 18.02
C LYS A 268 -13.67 -22.93 18.48
N LEU A 269 -14.49 -23.45 17.56
CA LEU A 269 -15.87 -23.87 17.82
C LEU A 269 -16.12 -25.36 17.58
N THR A 270 -15.19 -26.15 16.97
CA THR A 270 -15.50 -27.53 16.52
C THR A 270 -14.32 -28.53 16.64
N LYS A 271 -14.67 -29.83 16.57
CA LYS A 271 -13.86 -31.05 16.78
C LYS A 271 -12.74 -31.29 15.75
N SER A 272 -11.89 -32.30 16.02
CA SER A 272 -10.67 -32.71 15.33
C SER A 272 -10.68 -32.76 13.77
N SER A 273 -11.81 -33.09 13.16
CA SER A 273 -11.92 -33.16 11.68
C SER A 273 -11.70 -31.80 10.97
N THR A 274 -11.99 -30.71 11.65
CA THR A 274 -11.78 -29.35 11.11
C THR A 274 -10.29 -29.00 11.00
N PHE A 275 -9.44 -29.63 11.82
CA PHE A 275 -8.00 -29.40 11.80
C PHE A 275 -7.30 -30.04 10.60
N GLU A 276 -7.77 -31.21 10.17
CA GLU A 276 -7.26 -31.89 8.97
C GLU A 276 -7.56 -31.06 7.71
N TYR A 277 -8.77 -30.52 7.60
CA TYR A 277 -9.13 -29.61 6.50
C TYR A 277 -8.32 -28.32 6.53
N TYR A 278 -8.07 -27.75 7.71
CA TYR A 278 -7.24 -26.55 7.85
C TYR A 278 -5.82 -26.77 7.32
N ASP A 279 -5.13 -27.83 7.77
CA ASP A 279 -3.78 -28.16 7.31
C ASP A 279 -3.76 -28.45 5.80
N TYR A 280 -4.73 -29.21 5.32
CA TYR A 280 -4.88 -29.50 3.90
C TYR A 280 -5.01 -28.23 3.05
N PHE A 281 -5.94 -27.33 3.42
CA PHE A 281 -6.16 -26.09 2.65
C PHE A 281 -4.99 -25.12 2.77
N LEU A 282 -4.32 -25.02 3.90
CA LEU A 282 -3.11 -24.19 4.03
C LEU A 282 -2.00 -24.66 3.08
N ARG A 283 -1.77 -25.97 3.02
CA ARG A 283 -0.80 -26.54 2.06
C ARG A 283 -1.22 -26.23 0.63
N ARG A 284 -2.47 -26.44 0.27
CA ARG A 284 -3.00 -26.15 -1.07
C ARG A 284 -2.87 -24.67 -1.43
N ILE A 285 -3.15 -23.75 -0.52
CA ILE A 285 -2.95 -22.30 -0.72
C ILE A 285 -1.48 -21.99 -0.98
N ASN A 286 -0.57 -22.52 -0.17
CA ASN A 286 0.86 -22.32 -0.34
C ASN A 286 1.38 -22.88 -1.67
N ASP A 287 0.96 -24.08 -2.03
CA ASP A 287 1.34 -24.72 -3.30
C ASP A 287 0.77 -23.94 -4.49
N THR A 288 -0.47 -23.49 -4.41
CA THR A 288 -1.10 -22.65 -5.44
C THR A 288 -0.32 -21.37 -5.68
N LYS A 289 0.05 -20.66 -4.60
CA LYS A 289 0.86 -19.44 -4.68
C LYS A 289 2.29 -19.71 -5.18
N LYS A 290 2.93 -20.79 -4.71
CA LYS A 290 4.33 -21.11 -5.02
C LYS A 290 4.52 -21.63 -6.44
N PHE A 291 3.61 -22.47 -6.90
CA PHE A 291 3.72 -23.17 -8.20
C PHE A 291 2.77 -22.60 -9.26
N ASN A 292 2.08 -21.48 -8.93
CA ASN A 292 1.12 -20.82 -9.82
C ASN A 292 0.06 -21.81 -10.37
N LEU A 293 -0.49 -22.65 -9.46
CA LEU A 293 -1.51 -23.63 -9.79
C LEU A 293 -2.86 -22.96 -10.02
N ASP A 294 -3.82 -23.75 -10.52
CA ASP A 294 -5.18 -23.27 -10.74
C ASP A 294 -5.89 -22.92 -9.42
N GLU A 295 -6.17 -21.64 -9.23
CA GLU A 295 -6.84 -21.10 -8.05
C GLU A 295 -8.33 -21.42 -8.05
N GLU A 296 -8.94 -21.53 -9.22
CA GLU A 296 -10.38 -21.79 -9.36
C GLU A 296 -10.75 -23.16 -8.76
N SER A 297 -9.97 -24.19 -9.07
CA SER A 297 -10.15 -25.52 -8.47
C SER A 297 -10.10 -25.48 -6.95
N LEU A 298 -9.18 -24.69 -6.38
CA LEU A 298 -9.07 -24.53 -4.93
C LEU A 298 -10.29 -23.83 -4.33
N PHE A 299 -10.81 -22.80 -4.98
CA PHE A 299 -11.98 -22.06 -4.49
C PHE A 299 -13.25 -22.89 -4.55
N VAL A 300 -13.47 -23.63 -5.64
CA VAL A 300 -14.60 -24.55 -5.79
C VAL A 300 -14.51 -25.69 -4.76
N GLU A 301 -13.32 -26.25 -4.55
CA GLU A 301 -13.11 -27.27 -3.53
C GLU A 301 -13.42 -26.76 -2.12
N PHE A 302 -13.00 -25.51 -1.81
CA PHE A 302 -13.30 -24.88 -0.53
C PHE A 302 -14.80 -24.67 -0.33
N ASP A 303 -15.52 -24.17 -1.35
CA ASP A 303 -16.96 -24.01 -1.29
C ASP A 303 -17.65 -25.34 -1.02
N TYR A 304 -17.29 -26.38 -1.76
CA TYR A 304 -17.93 -27.70 -1.64
C TYR A 304 -17.67 -28.35 -0.28
N LYS A 305 -16.40 -28.45 0.13
CA LYS A 305 -16.00 -29.19 1.34
C LYS A 305 -16.24 -28.43 2.65
N ILE A 306 -16.14 -27.08 2.63
CA ILE A 306 -16.13 -26.27 3.84
C ILE A 306 -17.39 -25.40 3.97
N LEU A 307 -17.79 -24.72 2.92
CA LEU A 307 -18.94 -23.82 3.01
C LEU A 307 -20.27 -24.53 2.86
N ASN A 308 -20.32 -25.67 2.17
CA ASN A 308 -21.53 -26.47 1.95
C ASN A 308 -21.53 -27.82 2.71
N GLY A 309 -20.41 -28.22 3.30
CA GLY A 309 -20.29 -29.35 4.25
C GLY A 309 -20.59 -28.86 5.67
#